data_6b5b192cc19600c495ff5148ac5f5052
#
_entry.id   6b5b192cc19600c495ff5148ac5f5052
#
_cell.length_a   1.000
_cell.length_b   1.000
_cell.length_c   1.000
_cell.angle_alpha   90.00
_cell.angle_beta   90.00
_cell.angle_gamma   90.00
#
_symmetry.space_group_name_H-M   'P 1'
#
loop_
_entity.id
_entity.type
_entity.pdbx_description
1 polymer ?
#
loop_
_entity_poly.entity_id
_entity_poly.type
_entity_poly.pdbx_seq_one_letter_code
_entity_poly.pdbx_strand_id
1 'polypeptide(L)'
;MLIHEYLDQQIEYEEKYGKNTLVLMQVGSFFEFYGVNNKEEKIGNPCIITELLNIQLTRRNKAILENSRDNCLMAGFPCHALKRFIHILLDNNYTVVLIEQVTPPPNPKREITQIFSPGTYIDEITNYNPNNIVSLYLKEEICYKTNKNLYIFGLSCIDLSTGKNYLYEASFGYYDKNAYYEEIYRFIETFNPKELIILFEKMNDENRNTIKKKINLENRLVHFTECDKKFYQNQYQNTFLKKIFPNNGQLSCIEFLELERKPYVLISYLTLLDFSHEHNKLIIQKIKKPEFW
;
A
#
# COMPACT_ATOMS: atom_id res chain seq x y z
N MET A 1 -26.54 3.30 -12.32
CA MET A 1 -26.24 3.67 -10.93
C MET A 1 -25.12 2.78 -10.37
N LEU A 2 -25.33 1.54 -10.03
CA LEU A 2 -24.30 0.65 -9.44
C LEU A 2 -22.97 0.55 -10.22
N ILE A 3 -23.03 0.42 -11.54
CA ILE A 3 -21.82 0.27 -12.37
C ILE A 3 -21.02 1.58 -12.45
N HIS A 4 -21.69 2.72 -12.51
CA HIS A 4 -20.99 4.02 -12.51
C HIS A 4 -20.27 4.23 -11.18
N GLU A 5 -20.93 3.92 -10.04
CA GLU A 5 -20.31 3.96 -8.71
C GLU A 5 -19.08 3.04 -8.64
N TYR A 6 -19.18 1.83 -9.20
CA TYR A 6 -18.06 0.91 -9.30
C TYR A 6 -16.89 1.51 -10.11
N LEU A 7 -17.16 2.05 -11.30
CA LEU A 7 -16.13 2.61 -12.17
C LEU A 7 -15.42 3.81 -11.52
N ASP A 8 -16.17 4.64 -10.80
CA ASP A 8 -15.60 5.76 -10.05
C ASP A 8 -14.72 5.28 -8.89
N GLN A 9 -15.13 4.23 -8.18
CA GLN A 9 -14.30 3.58 -7.16
C GLN A 9 -13.05 2.92 -7.76
N GLN A 10 -13.16 2.27 -8.92
CA GLN A 10 -12.00 1.69 -9.60
C GLN A 10 -10.97 2.77 -9.93
N ILE A 11 -11.40 3.95 -10.43
CA ILE A 11 -10.51 5.08 -10.69
C ILE A 11 -9.85 5.57 -9.39
N GLU A 12 -10.64 5.81 -8.36
CA GLU A 12 -10.14 6.29 -7.05
C GLU A 12 -9.04 5.36 -6.48
N TYR A 13 -9.29 4.05 -6.51
CA TYR A 13 -8.32 3.09 -5.98
C TYR A 13 -7.11 2.86 -6.90
N GLU A 14 -7.27 2.98 -8.22
CA GLU A 14 -6.13 3.01 -9.15
C GLU A 14 -5.22 4.22 -8.93
N GLU A 15 -5.80 5.39 -8.63
CA GLU A 15 -5.02 6.58 -8.25
C GLU A 15 -4.28 6.38 -6.94
N LYS A 16 -4.90 5.71 -5.98
CA LYS A 16 -4.35 5.49 -4.63
C LYS A 16 -3.25 4.41 -4.59
N TYR A 17 -3.47 3.26 -5.23
CA TYR A 17 -2.58 2.09 -5.13
C TYR A 17 -1.86 1.74 -6.43
N GLY A 18 -2.13 2.48 -7.50
CA GLY A 18 -1.51 2.26 -8.81
C GLY A 18 -2.38 1.42 -9.76
N LYS A 19 -1.92 1.32 -11.01
CA LYS A 19 -2.70 0.69 -12.12
C LYS A 19 -2.99 -0.80 -11.94
N ASN A 20 -2.22 -1.49 -11.10
CA ASN A 20 -2.46 -2.89 -10.75
C ASN A 20 -3.43 -3.00 -9.57
N THR A 21 -4.51 -2.23 -9.60
CA THR A 21 -5.56 -2.28 -8.59
C THR A 21 -6.84 -2.81 -9.21
N LEU A 22 -7.48 -3.75 -8.54
CA LEU A 22 -8.75 -4.34 -8.94
C LEU A 22 -9.77 -4.19 -7.82
N VAL A 23 -10.88 -3.55 -8.12
CA VAL A 23 -12.07 -3.57 -7.27
C VAL A 23 -12.89 -4.80 -7.60
N LEU A 24 -13.22 -5.61 -6.60
CA LEU A 24 -14.16 -6.74 -6.69
C LEU A 24 -15.43 -6.39 -5.94
N MET A 25 -16.55 -6.34 -6.65
CA MET A 25 -17.86 -6.01 -6.06
C MET A 25 -18.74 -7.24 -5.98
N GLN A 26 -19.29 -7.50 -4.80
CA GLN A 26 -20.26 -8.57 -4.63
C GLN A 26 -21.61 -8.22 -5.24
N VAL A 27 -22.08 -9.09 -6.13
CA VAL A 27 -23.41 -9.02 -6.76
C VAL A 27 -24.08 -10.40 -6.60
N GLY A 28 -24.93 -10.50 -5.59
CA GLY A 28 -25.52 -11.79 -5.21
C GLY A 28 -24.48 -12.81 -4.77
N SER A 29 -24.37 -13.94 -5.47
CA SER A 29 -23.41 -15.01 -5.17
C SER A 29 -22.09 -14.91 -5.95
N PHE A 30 -21.86 -13.79 -6.67
CA PHE A 30 -20.68 -13.57 -7.48
C PHE A 30 -19.91 -12.35 -6.98
N PHE A 31 -18.58 -12.38 -7.17
CA PHE A 31 -17.75 -11.19 -7.24
C PHE A 31 -17.57 -10.83 -8.70
N GLU A 32 -17.92 -9.61 -9.04
CA GLU A 32 -17.86 -9.08 -10.39
C GLU A 32 -16.91 -7.90 -10.44
N PHE A 33 -16.28 -7.70 -11.59
CA PHE A 33 -15.50 -6.52 -11.92
C PHE A 33 -15.83 -6.04 -13.32
N TYR A 34 -15.67 -4.73 -13.50
CA TYR A 34 -16.07 -4.06 -14.71
C TYR A 34 -14.92 -3.18 -15.21
N GLY A 35 -14.97 -2.82 -16.49
CA GLY A 35 -14.02 -1.89 -17.05
C GLY A 35 -14.48 -1.31 -18.37
N VAL A 36 -13.88 -0.20 -18.72
CA VAL A 36 -14.10 0.49 -19.99
C VAL A 36 -12.76 0.56 -20.72
N ASN A 37 -12.78 0.21 -22.00
CA ASN A 37 -11.60 0.32 -22.85
C ASN A 37 -12.05 0.80 -24.23
N ASN A 38 -12.13 2.10 -24.41
CA ASN A 38 -12.48 2.74 -25.67
C ASN A 38 -11.49 3.87 -26.03
N LYS A 39 -11.80 4.68 -27.03
CA LYS A 39 -10.93 5.77 -27.46
C LYS A 39 -10.92 6.97 -26.51
N GLU A 40 -11.96 7.12 -25.71
CA GLU A 40 -12.20 8.28 -24.85
C GLU A 40 -11.67 8.02 -23.44
N GLU A 41 -11.88 6.78 -22.91
CA GLU A 41 -11.47 6.44 -21.56
C GLU A 41 -11.00 4.98 -21.43
N LYS A 42 -10.12 4.76 -20.45
CA LYS A 42 -9.64 3.43 -20.06
C LYS A 42 -9.74 3.33 -18.55
N ILE A 43 -10.64 2.48 -18.08
CA ILE A 43 -10.88 2.23 -16.65
C ILE A 43 -10.73 0.75 -16.39
N GLY A 44 -9.85 0.39 -15.45
CA GLY A 44 -9.49 -0.98 -15.15
C GLY A 44 -8.80 -1.69 -16.33
N ASN A 45 -8.43 -2.94 -16.10
CA ASN A 45 -7.81 -3.79 -17.13
C ASN A 45 -8.53 -5.15 -17.24
N PRO A 46 -9.86 -5.18 -17.52
CA PRO A 46 -10.63 -6.42 -17.47
C PRO A 46 -10.11 -7.49 -18.43
N CYS A 47 -9.54 -7.12 -19.58
CA CYS A 47 -8.97 -8.09 -20.53
C CYS A 47 -7.78 -8.84 -19.92
N ILE A 48 -6.82 -8.11 -19.35
CA ILE A 48 -5.62 -8.69 -18.73
C ILE A 48 -6.01 -9.57 -17.54
N ILE A 49 -6.94 -9.08 -16.71
CA ILE A 49 -7.38 -9.79 -15.51
C ILE A 49 -8.11 -11.08 -15.87
N THR A 50 -8.96 -11.08 -16.90
CA THR A 50 -9.68 -12.30 -17.33
C THR A 50 -8.75 -13.35 -17.93
N GLU A 51 -7.71 -12.94 -18.64
CA GLU A 51 -6.66 -13.86 -19.11
C GLU A 51 -5.89 -14.45 -17.93
N LEU A 52 -5.49 -13.61 -16.96
CA LEU A 52 -4.78 -14.04 -15.76
C LEU A 52 -5.57 -15.05 -14.94
N LEU A 53 -6.86 -14.79 -14.73
CA LEU A 53 -7.75 -15.63 -13.94
C LEU A 53 -8.33 -16.82 -14.74
N ASN A 54 -8.11 -16.86 -16.04
CA ASN A 54 -8.70 -17.83 -16.98
C ASN A 54 -10.24 -17.89 -16.84
N ILE A 55 -10.89 -16.73 -16.90
CA ILE A 55 -12.35 -16.59 -16.83
C ILE A 55 -12.87 -15.85 -18.06
N GLN A 56 -14.16 -16.02 -18.35
CA GLN A 56 -14.77 -15.44 -19.54
C GLN A 56 -15.05 -13.95 -19.37
N LEU A 57 -14.52 -13.13 -20.30
CA LEU A 57 -14.90 -11.74 -20.46
C LEU A 57 -16.21 -11.61 -21.24
N THR A 58 -17.11 -10.78 -20.78
CA THR A 58 -18.38 -10.50 -21.45
C THR A 58 -18.69 -9.00 -21.44
N ARG A 59 -19.83 -8.61 -21.99
CA ARG A 59 -20.38 -7.25 -21.92
C ARG A 59 -21.76 -7.29 -21.29
N ARG A 60 -22.14 -6.21 -20.68
CA ARG A 60 -23.49 -6.07 -20.11
C ARG A 60 -24.57 -6.30 -21.15
N ASN A 61 -24.45 -5.67 -22.32
CA ASN A 61 -25.30 -5.91 -23.46
C ASN A 61 -24.48 -6.42 -24.64
N LYS A 62 -24.64 -7.70 -24.98
CA LYS A 62 -23.88 -8.36 -26.06
C LYS A 62 -24.29 -7.89 -27.46
N ALA A 63 -25.49 -7.31 -27.61
CA ALA A 63 -25.99 -6.82 -28.90
C ALA A 63 -25.33 -5.49 -29.30
N ILE A 64 -24.81 -4.72 -28.34
CA ILE A 64 -24.14 -3.44 -28.57
C ILE A 64 -22.63 -3.69 -28.63
N LEU A 65 -22.01 -3.35 -29.75
CA LEU A 65 -20.56 -3.52 -29.95
C LEU A 65 -19.72 -2.47 -29.22
N GLU A 66 -20.31 -1.28 -29.01
CA GLU A 66 -19.65 -0.17 -28.35
C GLU A 66 -19.40 -0.47 -26.87
N ASN A 67 -18.18 -0.17 -26.41
CA ASN A 67 -17.79 -0.27 -25.03
C ASN A 67 -17.80 1.13 -24.40
N SER A 68 -18.65 1.32 -23.41
CA SER A 68 -18.84 2.59 -22.70
C SER A 68 -19.20 2.31 -21.23
N ARG A 69 -19.32 3.37 -20.42
CA ARG A 69 -19.77 3.25 -19.03
C ARG A 69 -21.15 2.57 -18.89
N ASP A 70 -22.03 2.76 -19.87
CA ASP A 70 -23.37 2.13 -19.89
C ASP A 70 -23.33 0.69 -20.40
N ASN A 71 -22.34 0.33 -21.21
CA ASN A 71 -22.12 -1.01 -21.75
C ASN A 71 -20.67 -1.47 -21.51
N CYS A 72 -20.27 -1.56 -20.28
CA CYS A 72 -18.92 -1.91 -19.86
C CYS A 72 -18.59 -3.38 -20.16
N LEU A 73 -17.27 -3.67 -20.24
CA LEU A 73 -16.75 -5.02 -20.15
C LEU A 73 -16.97 -5.51 -18.72
N MET A 74 -17.30 -6.77 -18.54
CA MET A 74 -17.52 -7.38 -17.24
C MET A 74 -17.04 -8.81 -17.20
N ALA A 75 -16.58 -9.23 -16.05
CA ALA A 75 -16.32 -10.61 -15.72
C ALA A 75 -16.54 -10.84 -14.22
N GLY A 76 -16.62 -12.08 -13.81
CA GLY A 76 -16.82 -12.40 -12.41
C GLY A 76 -16.69 -13.90 -12.15
N PHE A 77 -16.69 -14.24 -10.88
CA PHE A 77 -16.56 -15.59 -10.39
C PHE A 77 -17.40 -15.80 -9.11
N PRO A 78 -17.80 -17.06 -8.79
CA PRO A 78 -18.59 -17.32 -7.59
C PRO A 78 -17.86 -16.96 -6.31
N CYS A 79 -18.57 -16.44 -5.28
CA CYS A 79 -17.99 -15.99 -4.01
C CYS A 79 -17.12 -17.07 -3.33
N HIS A 80 -17.47 -18.34 -3.42
CA HIS A 80 -16.70 -19.43 -2.83
C HIS A 80 -15.29 -19.62 -3.45
N ALA A 81 -15.06 -19.10 -4.66
CA ALA A 81 -13.78 -19.15 -5.34
C ALA A 81 -12.85 -17.96 -5.02
N LEU A 82 -13.32 -16.99 -4.20
CA LEU A 82 -12.60 -15.75 -3.90
C LEU A 82 -11.15 -16.01 -3.46
N LYS A 83 -10.96 -16.88 -2.48
CA LYS A 83 -9.62 -17.16 -1.92
C LYS A 83 -8.63 -17.57 -3.01
N ARG A 84 -9.04 -18.47 -3.91
CA ARG A 84 -8.20 -18.92 -5.02
C ARG A 84 -7.80 -17.79 -5.96
N PHE A 85 -8.75 -16.95 -6.33
CA PHE A 85 -8.49 -15.86 -7.28
C PHE A 85 -7.70 -14.70 -6.65
N ILE A 86 -7.89 -14.43 -5.36
CA ILE A 86 -7.05 -13.47 -4.63
C ILE A 86 -5.58 -13.90 -4.69
N HIS A 87 -5.25 -15.15 -4.43
CA HIS A 87 -3.86 -15.63 -4.52
C HIS A 87 -3.24 -15.34 -5.88
N ILE A 88 -3.96 -15.68 -6.97
CA ILE A 88 -3.46 -15.46 -8.34
C ILE A 88 -3.21 -13.95 -8.58
N LEU A 89 -4.11 -13.09 -8.13
CA LEU A 89 -3.98 -11.64 -8.29
C LEU A 89 -2.78 -11.08 -7.50
N LEU A 90 -2.64 -11.47 -6.24
CA LEU A 90 -1.55 -11.02 -5.39
C LEU A 90 -0.18 -11.50 -5.87
N ASP A 91 -0.08 -12.74 -6.36
CA ASP A 91 1.14 -13.28 -6.96
C ASP A 91 1.58 -12.54 -8.23
N ASN A 92 0.63 -11.84 -8.87
CA ASN A 92 0.88 -10.96 -10.01
C ASN A 92 0.91 -9.47 -9.64
N ASN A 93 1.18 -9.16 -8.37
CA ASN A 93 1.32 -7.80 -7.85
C ASN A 93 0.08 -6.91 -8.01
N TYR A 94 -1.13 -7.50 -7.96
CA TYR A 94 -2.37 -6.73 -7.89
C TYR A 94 -2.73 -6.41 -6.44
N THR A 95 -3.23 -5.19 -6.21
CA THR A 95 -3.98 -4.84 -5.00
C THR A 95 -5.46 -5.07 -5.27
N VAL A 96 -6.16 -5.75 -4.37
CA VAL A 96 -7.57 -6.11 -4.53
C VAL A 96 -8.40 -5.42 -3.45
N VAL A 97 -9.33 -4.58 -3.87
CA VAL A 97 -10.30 -3.91 -2.99
C VAL A 97 -11.61 -4.69 -3.02
N LEU A 98 -12.02 -5.21 -1.88
CA LEU A 98 -13.21 -6.03 -1.76
C LEU A 98 -14.40 -5.21 -1.28
N ILE A 99 -15.48 -5.21 -2.06
CA ILE A 99 -16.74 -4.55 -1.74
C ILE A 99 -17.80 -5.63 -1.58
N GLU A 100 -18.30 -5.78 -0.37
CA GLU A 100 -19.28 -6.81 -0.04
C GLU A 100 -20.67 -6.23 0.27
N GLN A 101 -21.69 -7.08 0.13
CA GLN A 101 -23.04 -6.77 0.52
C GLN A 101 -23.19 -6.96 2.04
N VAL A 102 -23.32 -5.87 2.78
CA VAL A 102 -23.44 -5.88 4.25
C VAL A 102 -24.86 -5.96 4.76
N THR A 103 -25.84 -5.79 3.87
CA THR A 103 -27.27 -5.94 4.20
C THR A 103 -27.95 -6.90 3.21
N PRO A 104 -29.04 -7.60 3.64
CA PRO A 104 -29.76 -8.52 2.77
C PRO A 104 -30.51 -7.84 1.62
N PRO A 105 -30.88 -8.61 0.56
CA PRO A 105 -31.77 -8.14 -0.50
C PRO A 105 -33.12 -7.61 0.06
N PRO A 106 -33.90 -6.76 -0.69
CA PRO A 106 -33.74 -6.50 -2.14
C PRO A 106 -32.75 -5.38 -2.51
N ASN A 107 -32.38 -4.48 -1.60
CA ASN A 107 -31.48 -3.38 -1.87
C ASN A 107 -30.27 -3.44 -0.93
N PRO A 108 -29.30 -4.32 -1.19
CA PRO A 108 -28.18 -4.49 -0.30
C PRO A 108 -27.27 -3.24 -0.30
N LYS A 109 -26.93 -2.78 0.90
CA LYS A 109 -25.86 -1.81 1.10
C LYS A 109 -24.51 -2.50 0.86
N ARG A 110 -23.60 -1.82 0.19
CA ARG A 110 -22.26 -2.29 -0.09
C ARG A 110 -21.25 -1.43 0.62
N GLU A 111 -20.27 -2.09 1.20
CA GLU A 111 -19.16 -1.42 1.89
C GLU A 111 -17.84 -2.10 1.53
N ILE A 112 -16.77 -1.34 1.61
CA ILE A 112 -15.42 -1.88 1.49
C ILE A 112 -15.14 -2.62 2.79
N THR A 113 -14.97 -3.93 2.67
CA THR A 113 -14.74 -4.80 3.83
C THR A 113 -13.27 -5.08 4.04
N GLN A 114 -12.51 -5.21 2.97
CA GLN A 114 -11.10 -5.56 3.05
C GLN A 114 -10.33 -5.08 1.82
N ILE A 115 -9.05 -4.80 2.02
CA ILE A 115 -8.10 -4.53 0.95
C ILE A 115 -6.98 -5.55 1.09
N PHE A 116 -6.72 -6.28 0.01
CA PHE A 116 -5.65 -7.26 -0.06
C PHE A 116 -4.52 -6.71 -0.92
N SER A 117 -3.30 -6.79 -0.42
CA SER A 117 -2.10 -6.51 -1.20
C SER A 117 -1.04 -7.58 -0.94
N PRO A 118 -0.03 -7.73 -1.80
CA PRO A 118 1.00 -8.77 -1.68
C PRO A 118 1.71 -8.77 -0.31
N GLY A 119 1.93 -7.60 0.27
CA GLY A 119 2.60 -7.45 1.56
C GLY A 119 1.66 -7.57 2.76
N THR A 120 0.37 -7.23 2.61
CA THR A 120 -0.59 -7.25 3.73
C THR A 120 -1.38 -8.54 3.85
N TYR A 121 -1.38 -9.38 2.82
CA TYR A 121 -2.09 -10.66 2.84
C TYR A 121 -1.31 -11.73 3.59
N ILE A 122 -1.93 -12.27 4.64
CA ILE A 122 -1.37 -13.39 5.41
C ILE A 122 -2.20 -14.64 5.11
N ASP A 123 -1.59 -15.61 4.43
CA ASP A 123 -2.21 -16.91 4.24
C ASP A 123 -1.89 -17.82 5.43
N GLU A 124 -2.92 -18.45 5.98
CA GLU A 124 -2.80 -19.37 7.12
C GLU A 124 -2.03 -20.66 6.78
N ILE A 125 -1.83 -20.96 5.51
CA ILE A 125 -1.48 -22.34 5.10
C ILE A 125 -0.04 -22.52 4.62
N THR A 126 0.68 -21.52 4.11
CA THR A 126 1.85 -21.87 3.29
C THR A 126 3.11 -21.02 3.34
N ASN A 127 3.19 -19.91 4.04
CA ASN A 127 4.38 -19.06 3.89
C ASN A 127 5.27 -19.00 5.12
N TYR A 128 6.34 -19.81 5.12
CA TYR A 128 7.50 -19.67 6.02
C TYR A 128 8.36 -18.43 5.68
N ASN A 129 8.09 -17.76 4.57
CA ASN A 129 8.82 -16.58 4.17
C ASN A 129 8.28 -15.34 4.88
N PRO A 130 9.14 -14.42 5.34
CA PRO A 130 8.72 -13.17 5.93
C PRO A 130 7.84 -12.36 4.96
N ASN A 131 6.77 -11.78 5.48
CA ASN A 131 5.89 -10.90 4.70
C ASN A 131 6.21 -9.44 5.00
N ASN A 132 7.39 -9.00 4.56
CA ASN A 132 7.92 -7.70 4.85
C ASN A 132 7.28 -6.61 3.98
N ILE A 133 6.92 -5.51 4.62
CA ILE A 133 6.63 -4.22 3.99
C ILE A 133 7.62 -3.21 4.52
N VAL A 134 8.16 -2.37 3.65
CA VAL A 134 9.11 -1.32 4.05
C VAL A 134 8.54 0.05 3.67
N SER A 135 8.68 1.00 4.58
CA SER A 135 8.45 2.42 4.29
C SER A 135 9.76 3.19 4.35
N LEU A 136 9.96 4.05 3.36
CA LEU A 136 11.06 5.00 3.27
C LEU A 136 10.52 6.42 3.27
N TYR A 137 10.86 7.20 4.27
CA TYR A 137 10.72 8.65 4.26
C TYR A 137 12.08 9.28 3.98
N LEU A 138 12.19 10.06 2.93
CA LEU A 138 13.43 10.71 2.52
C LEU A 138 13.21 12.20 2.28
N LYS A 139 14.04 13.02 2.95
CA LYS A 139 13.97 14.47 2.92
C LYS A 139 15.31 15.07 2.55
N GLU A 140 15.28 16.12 1.72
CA GLU A 140 16.43 16.95 1.42
C GLU A 140 16.30 18.25 2.19
N GLU A 141 17.32 18.59 2.99
CA GLU A 141 17.41 19.84 3.74
C GLU A 141 18.73 20.57 3.46
N ILE A 142 18.78 21.84 3.74
CA ILE A 142 20.00 22.63 3.65
C ILE A 142 20.63 22.74 5.05
N CYS A 143 21.86 22.26 5.18
CA CYS A 143 22.60 22.43 6.40
C CYS A 143 23.01 23.91 6.58
N TYR A 144 22.49 24.59 7.61
CA TYR A 144 22.72 25.99 7.85
C TYR A 144 24.21 26.37 8.07
N LYS A 145 25.02 25.42 8.56
CA LYS A 145 26.44 25.65 8.81
C LYS A 145 27.28 25.63 7.55
N THR A 146 26.94 24.78 6.62
CA THR A 146 27.75 24.51 5.39
C THR A 146 27.11 25.06 4.14
N ASN A 147 25.84 25.47 4.20
CA ASN A 147 24.98 25.85 3.08
C ASN A 147 24.94 24.76 1.96
N LYS A 148 25.05 23.49 2.35
CA LYS A 148 25.03 22.32 1.46
C LYS A 148 23.86 21.42 1.80
N ASN A 149 23.45 20.62 0.84
CA ASN A 149 22.35 19.66 0.99
C ASN A 149 22.71 18.60 2.04
N LEU A 150 21.75 18.31 2.87
CA LEU A 150 21.73 17.23 3.84
C LEU A 150 20.60 16.28 3.47
N TYR A 151 20.91 15.02 3.31
CA TYR A 151 19.93 13.96 3.02
C TYR A 151 19.63 13.21 4.30
N ILE A 152 18.37 13.23 4.72
CA ILE A 152 17.92 12.57 5.94
C ILE A 152 16.85 11.55 5.56
N PHE A 153 16.96 10.36 6.08
CA PHE A 153 15.94 9.34 5.85
C PHE A 153 15.55 8.59 7.12
N GLY A 154 14.31 8.16 7.13
CA GLY A 154 13.79 7.19 8.07
C GLY A 154 13.29 5.96 7.29
N LEU A 155 13.72 4.78 7.71
CA LEU A 155 13.30 3.50 7.19
C LEU A 155 12.60 2.70 8.28
N SER A 156 11.49 2.11 7.92
CA SER A 156 10.76 1.18 8.80
C SER A 156 10.38 -0.06 8.02
N CYS A 157 10.50 -1.21 8.65
CA CYS A 157 10.12 -2.51 8.11
C CYS A 157 9.19 -3.22 9.09
N ILE A 158 8.14 -3.86 8.58
CA ILE A 158 7.29 -4.76 9.37
C ILE A 158 7.12 -6.08 8.63
N ASP A 159 7.35 -7.19 9.33
CA ASP A 159 6.86 -8.50 8.94
C ASP A 159 5.48 -8.71 9.59
N LEU A 160 4.43 -8.59 8.80
CA LEU A 160 3.06 -8.70 9.28
C LEU A 160 2.69 -10.13 9.75
N SER A 161 3.42 -11.15 9.31
CA SER A 161 3.19 -12.54 9.73
C SER A 161 3.61 -12.78 11.18
N THR A 162 4.73 -12.18 11.61
CA THR A 162 5.32 -12.37 12.94
C THR A 162 5.14 -11.18 13.88
N GLY A 163 4.79 -10.01 13.34
CA GLY A 163 4.71 -8.74 14.04
C GLY A 163 6.08 -8.14 14.37
N LYS A 164 7.19 -8.71 13.88
CA LYS A 164 8.53 -8.14 14.05
C LYS A 164 8.67 -6.90 13.18
N ASN A 165 9.32 -5.88 13.71
CA ASN A 165 9.56 -4.65 12.98
C ASN A 165 10.89 -4.01 13.35
N TYR A 166 11.46 -3.30 12.38
CA TYR A 166 12.79 -2.71 12.47
C TYR A 166 12.75 -1.26 12.01
N LEU A 167 13.50 -0.41 12.70
CA LEU A 167 13.56 1.02 12.46
C LEU A 167 15.00 1.47 12.24
N TYR A 168 15.21 2.36 11.28
CA TYR A 168 16.50 2.94 10.99
C TYR A 168 16.37 4.41 10.57
N GLU A 169 17.15 5.29 11.18
CA GLU A 169 17.26 6.70 10.81
C GLU A 169 18.71 7.09 10.65
N ALA A 170 19.04 7.74 9.54
CA ALA A 170 20.36 8.29 9.32
C ALA A 170 20.31 9.60 8.51
N SER A 171 21.40 10.36 8.60
CA SER A 171 21.59 11.60 7.85
C SER A 171 22.97 11.64 7.23
N PHE A 172 23.07 12.10 5.97
CA PHE A 172 24.29 12.16 5.20
C PHE A 172 24.49 13.54 4.59
N GLY A 173 25.71 14.05 4.69
CA GLY A 173 26.08 15.33 4.09
C GLY A 173 26.26 15.22 2.57
N TYR A 174 26.34 16.35 1.92
CA TYR A 174 26.54 16.44 0.45
C TYR A 174 27.72 15.62 -0.09
N TYR A 175 28.80 15.52 0.68
CA TYR A 175 29.99 14.77 0.25
C TYR A 175 29.81 13.26 0.32
N ASP A 176 28.86 12.79 1.14
CA ASP A 176 28.59 11.37 1.32
C ASP A 176 27.38 10.92 0.50
N LYS A 177 27.14 11.59 -0.63
CA LYS A 177 25.94 11.41 -1.46
C LYS A 177 25.74 9.96 -1.94
N ASN A 178 26.80 9.17 -2.10
CA ASN A 178 26.65 7.76 -2.47
C ASN A 178 26.34 6.87 -1.25
N ALA A 179 26.84 7.22 -0.07
CA ALA A 179 26.67 6.41 1.12
C ALA A 179 25.20 6.28 1.55
N TYR A 180 24.38 7.32 1.39
CA TYR A 180 22.97 7.21 1.78
C TYR A 180 22.18 6.28 0.84
N TYR A 181 22.52 6.22 -0.46
CA TYR A 181 21.89 5.25 -1.37
C TYR A 181 22.24 3.82 -0.98
N GLU A 182 23.51 3.58 -0.63
CA GLU A 182 23.99 2.26 -0.24
C GLU A 182 23.31 1.78 1.05
N GLU A 183 23.14 2.66 2.03
CA GLU A 183 22.43 2.34 3.28
C GLU A 183 20.95 2.01 3.05
N ILE A 184 20.25 2.83 2.25
CA ILE A 184 18.85 2.55 1.89
C ILE A 184 18.75 1.23 1.12
N TYR A 185 19.63 1.02 0.13
CA TYR A 185 19.65 -0.20 -0.66
C TYR A 185 19.92 -1.43 0.22
N ARG A 186 20.92 -1.35 1.12
CA ARG A 186 21.27 -2.43 2.04
C ARG A 186 20.10 -2.82 2.94
N PHE A 187 19.37 -1.83 3.48
CA PHE A 187 18.16 -2.10 4.28
C PHE A 187 17.09 -2.80 3.45
N ILE A 188 16.78 -2.29 2.25
CA ILE A 188 15.77 -2.88 1.36
C ILE A 188 16.15 -4.33 0.98
N GLU A 189 17.41 -4.59 0.61
CA GLU A 189 17.85 -5.94 0.25
C GLU A 189 17.87 -6.89 1.46
N THR A 190 18.22 -6.40 2.64
CA THR A 190 18.22 -7.23 3.87
C THR A 190 16.84 -7.76 4.19
N PHE A 191 15.82 -6.91 4.07
CA PHE A 191 14.44 -7.30 4.39
C PHE A 191 13.65 -7.83 3.20
N ASN A 192 14.13 -7.61 1.97
CA ASN A 192 13.51 -8.04 0.71
C ASN A 192 11.98 -7.90 0.73
N PRO A 193 11.46 -6.68 0.86
CA PRO A 193 10.03 -6.45 1.05
C PRO A 193 9.22 -6.79 -0.20
N LYS A 194 8.00 -7.28 -0.01
CA LYS A 194 7.02 -7.46 -1.09
C LYS A 194 6.48 -6.12 -1.59
N GLU A 195 6.39 -5.14 -0.69
CA GLU A 195 5.90 -3.80 -1.00
C GLU A 195 6.78 -2.74 -0.37
N LEU A 196 6.95 -1.64 -1.08
CA LEU A 196 7.67 -0.44 -0.64
C LEU A 196 6.73 0.76 -0.67
N ILE A 197 6.71 1.52 0.41
CA ILE A 197 6.02 2.81 0.49
C ILE A 197 7.07 3.89 0.54
N ILE A 198 7.04 4.84 -0.38
CA ILE A 198 8.07 5.87 -0.49
C ILE A 198 7.47 7.26 -0.41
N LEU A 199 7.99 8.04 0.53
CA LEU A 199 7.66 9.45 0.73
C LEU A 199 8.89 10.29 0.45
N PHE A 200 8.77 11.21 -0.51
CA PHE A 200 9.79 12.21 -0.79
C PHE A 200 9.32 13.58 -0.31
N GLU A 201 10.12 14.21 0.55
CA GLU A 201 9.85 15.58 1.00
C GLU A 201 10.96 16.53 0.54
N LYS A 202 10.56 17.68 -0.01
CA LYS A 202 11.46 18.75 -0.49
C LYS A 202 12.53 18.26 -1.48
N MET A 203 12.24 17.27 -2.28
CA MET A 203 13.12 16.75 -3.32
C MET A 203 12.63 17.13 -4.71
N ASN A 204 13.57 17.52 -5.57
CA ASN A 204 13.27 17.74 -6.98
C ASN A 204 13.14 16.40 -7.75
N ASP A 205 12.53 16.45 -8.93
CA ASP A 205 12.24 15.24 -9.72
C ASP A 205 13.51 14.54 -10.23
N GLU A 206 14.58 15.29 -10.49
CA GLU A 206 15.87 14.72 -10.91
C GLU A 206 16.47 13.85 -9.80
N ASN A 207 16.49 14.36 -8.55
CA ASN A 207 16.95 13.61 -7.40
C ASN A 207 16.07 12.38 -7.13
N ARG A 208 14.73 12.53 -7.20
CA ARG A 208 13.80 11.41 -7.07
C ARG A 208 14.08 10.31 -8.08
N ASN A 209 14.26 10.66 -9.35
CA ASN A 209 14.54 9.70 -10.42
C ASN A 209 15.92 9.03 -10.25
N THR A 210 16.90 9.78 -9.78
CA THR A 210 18.24 9.22 -9.48
C THR A 210 18.15 8.19 -8.37
N ILE A 211 17.40 8.46 -7.30
CA ILE A 211 17.19 7.52 -6.20
C ILE A 211 16.48 6.26 -6.68
N LYS A 212 15.37 6.40 -7.41
CA LYS A 212 14.62 5.27 -7.95
C LYS A 212 15.51 4.28 -8.69
N LYS A 213 16.44 4.79 -9.51
CA LYS A 213 17.41 3.95 -10.23
C LYS A 213 18.46 3.35 -9.31
N LYS A 214 19.03 4.13 -8.37
CA LYS A 214 20.10 3.69 -7.48
C LYS A 214 19.68 2.58 -6.50
N ILE A 215 18.46 2.63 -6.01
CA ILE A 215 17.91 1.61 -5.09
C ILE A 215 17.10 0.52 -5.80
N ASN A 216 17.19 0.45 -7.14
CA ASN A 216 16.60 -0.61 -7.98
C ASN A 216 15.11 -0.86 -7.73
N LEU A 217 14.29 0.18 -7.92
CA LEU A 217 12.84 0.10 -7.71
C LEU A 217 12.06 -0.49 -8.89
N GLU A 218 12.68 -0.65 -10.07
CA GLU A 218 11.98 -0.97 -11.32
C GLU A 218 11.24 -2.32 -11.29
N ASN A 219 11.73 -3.25 -10.48
CA ASN A 219 11.17 -4.61 -10.37
C ASN A 219 10.41 -4.85 -9.06
N ARG A 220 10.05 -3.78 -8.32
CA ARG A 220 9.38 -3.87 -7.02
C ARG A 220 8.01 -3.21 -7.07
N LEU A 221 7.09 -3.72 -6.28
CA LEU A 221 5.82 -3.04 -6.06
C LEU A 221 6.06 -1.84 -5.14
N VAL A 222 5.90 -0.63 -5.69
CA VAL A 222 6.21 0.62 -4.99
C VAL A 222 5.00 1.54 -5.00
N HIS A 223 4.63 2.01 -3.82
CA HIS A 223 3.60 3.02 -3.61
C HIS A 223 4.27 4.36 -3.29
N PHE A 224 4.08 5.35 -4.15
CA PHE A 224 4.53 6.71 -3.88
C PHE A 224 3.39 7.47 -3.22
N THR A 225 3.62 8.01 -2.05
CA THR A 225 2.62 8.77 -1.30
C THR A 225 3.20 10.08 -0.77
N GLU A 226 2.32 11.02 -0.47
CA GLU A 226 2.67 12.25 0.24
C GLU A 226 2.48 12.04 1.75
N CYS A 227 3.29 12.74 2.54
CA CYS A 227 3.15 12.68 3.98
C CYS A 227 1.90 13.42 4.44
N ASP A 228 0.99 12.72 5.09
CA ASP A 228 -0.19 13.35 5.67
C ASP A 228 0.24 14.31 6.81
N LYS A 229 -0.30 15.52 6.78
CA LYS A 229 0.00 16.57 7.79
C LYS A 229 -0.30 16.13 9.23
N LYS A 230 -1.23 15.18 9.42
CA LYS A 230 -1.55 14.61 10.73
C LYS A 230 -0.34 13.92 11.38
N PHE A 231 0.57 13.33 10.56
CA PHE A 231 1.75 12.63 11.07
C PHE A 231 2.80 13.53 11.73
N TYR A 232 2.73 14.83 11.51
CA TYR A 232 3.59 15.81 12.21
C TYR A 232 3.01 16.28 13.55
N GLN A 233 1.76 15.89 13.88
CA GLN A 233 1.08 16.31 15.10
C GLN A 233 1.33 15.32 16.23
N ASN A 234 2.01 15.73 17.28
CA ASN A 234 2.35 14.90 18.44
C ASN A 234 1.12 14.22 19.08
N GLN A 235 -0.01 14.95 19.16
CA GLN A 235 -1.25 14.39 19.69
C GLN A 235 -1.76 13.22 18.84
N TYR A 236 -1.75 13.36 17.52
CA TYR A 236 -2.14 12.29 16.61
C TYR A 236 -1.20 11.10 16.72
N GLN A 237 0.12 11.35 16.70
CA GLN A 237 1.14 10.31 16.80
C GLN A 237 0.93 9.43 18.04
N ASN A 238 0.80 10.04 19.22
CA ASN A 238 0.57 9.31 20.47
C ASN A 238 -0.78 8.59 20.49
N THR A 239 -1.85 9.22 19.98
CA THR A 239 -3.19 8.61 19.96
C THR A 239 -3.22 7.41 19.01
N PHE A 240 -2.58 7.49 17.86
CA PHE A 240 -2.51 6.40 16.89
C PHE A 240 -1.63 5.25 17.40
N LEU A 241 -0.43 5.55 17.89
CA LEU A 241 0.48 4.55 18.44
C LEU A 241 -0.11 3.83 19.68
N LYS A 242 -0.92 4.52 20.48
CA LYS A 242 -1.59 3.92 21.65
C LYS A 242 -2.60 2.84 21.27
N LYS A 243 -3.19 2.89 20.07
CA LYS A 243 -4.06 1.81 19.58
C LYS A 243 -3.29 0.52 19.32
N ILE A 244 -2.00 0.62 19.01
CA ILE A 244 -1.12 -0.50 18.66
C ILE A 244 -0.34 -0.97 19.89
N PHE A 245 0.14 -0.01 20.69
CA PHE A 245 0.93 -0.24 21.91
C PHE A 245 0.18 0.27 23.15
N PRO A 246 -0.89 -0.39 23.59
CA PRO A 246 -1.70 0.06 24.73
C PRO A 246 -0.96 0.00 26.08
N ASN A 247 0.04 -0.87 26.21
CA ASN A 247 0.75 -1.14 27.45
C ASN A 247 2.09 -0.38 27.53
N ASN A 248 2.04 0.94 27.46
CA ASN A 248 3.21 1.82 27.53
C ASN A 248 3.54 2.35 28.96
N GLY A 249 2.83 1.88 29.97
CA GLY A 249 3.03 2.34 31.35
C GLY A 249 2.67 3.81 31.54
N GLN A 250 3.57 4.57 32.19
CA GLN A 250 3.42 6.01 32.40
C GLN A 250 4.07 6.86 31.30
N LEU A 251 4.75 6.23 30.32
CA LEU A 251 5.42 6.91 29.22
C LEU A 251 4.42 7.25 28.12
N SER A 252 4.69 8.32 27.36
CA SER A 252 4.04 8.48 26.06
C SER A 252 4.43 7.34 25.12
N CYS A 253 3.65 7.07 24.09
CA CYS A 253 4.00 6.00 23.15
C CYS A 253 5.32 6.28 22.42
N ILE A 254 5.61 7.54 22.13
CA ILE A 254 6.86 7.97 21.48
C ILE A 254 8.06 7.68 22.39
N GLU A 255 7.98 7.99 23.69
CA GLU A 255 9.02 7.67 24.69
C GLU A 255 9.18 6.15 24.86
N PHE A 256 8.06 5.42 24.97
CA PHE A 256 8.09 3.96 25.09
C PHE A 256 8.81 3.29 23.91
N LEU A 257 8.63 3.84 22.70
CA LEU A 257 9.24 3.35 21.47
C LEU A 257 10.64 3.93 21.20
N GLU A 258 11.16 4.82 22.05
CA GLU A 258 12.48 5.46 21.92
C GLU A 258 12.61 6.31 20.65
N LEU A 259 11.49 6.94 20.22
CA LEU A 259 11.39 7.72 18.97
C LEU A 259 11.44 9.24 19.18
N GLU A 260 11.65 9.75 20.41
CA GLU A 260 11.64 11.19 20.74
C GLU A 260 12.64 12.01 19.92
N ARG A 261 13.80 11.41 19.61
CA ARG A 261 14.89 12.06 18.87
C ARG A 261 15.04 11.54 17.44
N LYS A 262 14.03 10.84 16.95
CA LYS A 262 14.05 10.18 15.64
C LYS A 262 12.79 10.53 14.82
N PRO A 263 12.60 11.83 14.49
CA PRO A 263 11.36 12.29 13.86
C PRO A 263 11.13 11.74 12.45
N TYR A 264 12.18 11.43 11.71
CA TYR A 264 12.08 10.98 10.32
C TYR A 264 11.66 9.52 10.23
N VAL A 265 12.25 8.66 11.06
CA VAL A 265 11.79 7.26 11.15
C VAL A 265 10.41 7.16 11.79
N LEU A 266 10.04 8.07 12.69
CA LEU A 266 8.69 8.13 13.26
C LEU A 266 7.65 8.36 12.15
N ILE A 267 7.89 9.28 11.21
CA ILE A 267 6.99 9.53 10.07
C ILE A 267 6.93 8.28 9.16
N SER A 268 8.08 7.70 8.82
CA SER A 268 8.13 6.45 8.05
C SER A 268 7.32 5.34 8.73
N TYR A 269 7.48 5.19 10.04
CA TYR A 269 6.80 4.15 10.81
C TYR A 269 5.29 4.37 10.90
N LEU A 270 4.86 5.60 11.12
CA LEU A 270 3.43 5.95 11.11
C LEU A 270 2.79 5.68 9.76
N THR A 271 3.47 6.01 8.67
CA THR A 271 2.99 5.72 7.31
C THR A 271 2.83 4.22 7.08
N LEU A 272 3.82 3.42 7.51
CA LEU A 272 3.80 1.97 7.39
C LEU A 272 2.66 1.34 8.21
N LEU A 273 2.45 1.84 9.43
CA LEU A 273 1.38 1.40 10.32
C LEU A 273 -0.01 1.79 9.79
N ASP A 274 -0.16 3.01 9.26
CA ASP A 274 -1.42 3.51 8.70
C ASP A 274 -1.81 2.69 7.44
N PHE A 275 -0.85 2.45 6.54
CA PHE A 275 -1.02 1.57 5.38
C PHE A 275 -1.47 0.16 5.81
N SER A 276 -0.78 -0.44 6.78
CA SER A 276 -1.13 -1.77 7.28
C SER A 276 -2.51 -1.81 7.92
N HIS A 277 -2.89 -0.75 8.65
CA HIS A 277 -4.19 -0.62 9.29
C HIS A 277 -5.34 -0.47 8.28
N GLU A 278 -5.14 0.29 7.21
CA GLU A 278 -6.13 0.44 6.15
C GLU A 278 -6.45 -0.90 5.48
N HIS A 279 -5.42 -1.74 5.28
CA HIS A 279 -5.58 -3.05 4.66
C HIS A 279 -6.20 -4.09 5.60
N ASN A 280 -5.78 -4.09 6.87
CA ASN A 280 -6.34 -5.01 7.86
C ASN A 280 -6.23 -4.44 9.28
N LYS A 281 -7.36 -4.01 9.82
CA LYS A 281 -7.46 -3.43 11.18
C LYS A 281 -6.98 -4.35 12.30
N LEU A 282 -7.04 -5.66 12.12
CA LEU A 282 -6.67 -6.64 13.15
C LEU A 282 -5.17 -6.92 13.19
N ILE A 283 -4.46 -6.71 12.08
CA ILE A 283 -3.02 -7.01 11.97
C ILE A 283 -2.21 -6.15 12.93
N ILE A 284 -2.56 -4.88 13.10
CA ILE A 284 -1.80 -3.95 13.95
C ILE A 284 -1.78 -4.34 15.43
N GLN A 285 -2.73 -5.15 15.89
CA GLN A 285 -2.77 -5.64 17.30
C GLN A 285 -1.67 -6.65 17.60
N LYS A 286 -1.04 -7.26 16.60
CA LYS A 286 0.01 -8.26 16.74
C LYS A 286 1.42 -7.69 16.61
N ILE A 287 1.55 -6.40 16.35
CA ILE A 287 2.83 -5.73 16.14
C ILE A 287 3.60 -5.64 17.46
N LYS A 288 4.86 -6.05 17.44
CA LYS A 288 5.77 -6.02 18.60
C LYS A 288 6.43 -4.65 18.73
N LYS A 289 7.06 -4.36 19.89
CA LYS A 289 7.93 -3.20 20.04
C LYS A 289 9.04 -3.28 18.97
N PRO A 290 9.31 -2.18 18.23
CA PRO A 290 10.33 -2.20 17.18
C PRO A 290 11.75 -2.35 17.74
N GLU A 291 12.62 -2.92 16.93
CA GLU A 291 14.07 -2.99 17.14
C GLU A 291 14.75 -1.96 16.20
N PHE A 292 15.85 -1.37 16.66
CA PHE A 292 16.67 -0.49 15.82
C PHE A 292 17.70 -1.31 15.06
N TRP A 293 17.76 -1.08 13.75
CA TRP A 293 18.66 -1.76 12.81
C TRP A 293 20.01 -1.07 12.70
#